data_30a1e871bc7449f88bd34c909d8ed4aa
#
_entry.id   30a1e871bc7449f88bd34c909d8ed4aa
#
_cell.length_a   1.000
_cell.length_b   1.000
_cell.length_c   1.000
_cell.angle_alpha   90.00
_cell.angle_beta   90.00
_cell.angle_gamma   90.00
#
_symmetry.space_group_name_H-M   'P 1'
#
loop_
_entity.id
_entity.type
_entity.pdbx_description
1 polymer ?
#
loop_
_entity_poly.entity_id
_entity_poly.type
_entity_poly.pdbx_seq_one_letter_code
_entity_poly.pdbx_strand_id
1 'polypeptide(L)'
;MSWETLAYTDAGIELLMDAVSGKQLTITQAVGGSGLANAAVLHAQTDVTGERHALELLGIKSVEENGSAARRVKIRITGAEDTYTLHQIALFGRQTGAAEDTLLLLVQDDRGVEIPAASTDQEFEFVFTVVIVISRDAEIVINLSAGCRFFSGY
;
A
#
# COMPACT_ATOMS: atom_id res chain seq x y z
N MET A 1 -8.13 15.66 -5.66
CA MET A 1 -8.20 14.44 -4.84
C MET A 1 -7.04 14.46 -3.85
N SER A 2 -7.33 14.28 -2.61
CA SER A 2 -6.27 14.26 -1.60
C SER A 2 -6.43 13.03 -0.71
N TRP A 3 -5.37 12.27 -0.61
CA TRP A 3 -5.27 11.13 0.29
C TRP A 3 -4.61 11.63 1.57
N GLU A 4 -5.40 12.29 2.39
CA GLU A 4 -4.88 13.06 3.53
C GLU A 4 -4.64 12.24 4.79
N THR A 5 -5.37 11.15 4.96
CA THR A 5 -5.27 10.35 6.18
C THR A 5 -4.41 9.14 5.93
N LEU A 6 -3.19 9.16 6.47
CA LEU A 6 -2.30 8.00 6.44
C LEU A 6 -2.11 7.53 7.87
N ALA A 7 -2.30 6.24 8.10
CA ALA A 7 -2.10 5.64 9.41
C ALA A 7 -1.26 4.39 9.30
N TYR A 8 -0.16 4.34 10.07
CA TYR A 8 0.54 3.08 10.29
C TYR A 8 -0.25 2.29 11.32
N THR A 9 -0.43 1.00 11.07
CA THR A 9 -1.11 0.16 12.05
C THR A 9 -0.18 -0.16 13.21
N ASP A 10 -0.74 -0.52 14.36
CA ASP A 10 0.07 -0.89 15.53
C ASP A 10 0.99 -2.06 15.21
N ALA A 11 0.46 -3.08 14.53
CA ALA A 11 1.26 -4.23 14.11
C ALA A 11 2.29 -3.85 13.04
N GLY A 12 1.95 -2.91 12.16
CA GLY A 12 2.86 -2.41 11.13
C GLY A 12 4.05 -1.67 11.73
N ILE A 13 3.80 -0.88 12.76
CA ILE A 13 4.89 -0.18 13.47
C ILE A 13 5.87 -1.18 14.07
N GLU A 14 5.38 -2.26 14.67
CA GLU A 14 6.26 -3.31 15.19
C GLU A 14 7.15 -3.92 14.11
N LEU A 15 6.57 -4.22 12.94
CA LEU A 15 7.34 -4.76 11.83
C LEU A 15 8.39 -3.77 11.32
N LEU A 16 8.05 -2.49 11.25
CA LEU A 16 9.00 -1.46 10.83
C LEU A 16 10.13 -1.29 11.84
N MET A 17 9.83 -1.36 13.13
CA MET A 17 10.85 -1.30 14.16
C MET A 17 11.78 -2.51 14.09
N ASP A 18 11.24 -3.70 13.84
CA ASP A 18 12.05 -4.90 13.65
C ASP A 18 12.95 -4.78 12.41
N ALA A 19 12.46 -4.15 11.35
CA ALA A 19 13.26 -3.91 10.14
C ALA A 19 14.44 -2.97 10.44
N VAL A 20 14.23 -1.97 11.27
CA VAL A 20 15.30 -1.08 11.74
C VAL A 20 16.35 -1.85 12.54
N SER A 21 15.93 -2.86 13.27
CA SER A 21 16.83 -3.71 14.07
C SER A 21 17.56 -4.77 13.24
N GLY A 22 17.35 -4.80 11.93
CA GLY A 22 18.06 -5.70 11.03
C GLY A 22 17.28 -6.88 10.51
N LYS A 23 16.01 -7.02 10.89
CA LYS A 23 15.15 -8.07 10.34
C LYS A 23 14.54 -7.61 9.04
N GLN A 24 14.62 -8.43 8.01
CA GLN A 24 14.11 -8.07 6.70
C GLN A 24 12.59 -8.07 6.68
N LEU A 25 12.02 -6.96 6.19
CA LEU A 25 10.59 -6.82 5.96
C LEU A 25 10.32 -6.90 4.46
N THR A 26 9.38 -7.76 4.07
CA THR A 26 8.95 -7.87 2.68
C THR A 26 7.55 -7.29 2.56
N ILE A 27 7.37 -6.33 1.65
CA ILE A 27 6.04 -5.84 1.29
C ILE A 27 5.48 -6.82 0.27
N THR A 28 4.38 -7.47 0.61
CA THR A 28 3.86 -8.61 -0.15
C THR A 28 2.71 -8.26 -1.06
N GLN A 29 1.87 -7.30 -0.68
CA GLN A 29 0.71 -6.94 -1.49
C GLN A 29 0.20 -5.55 -1.17
N ALA A 30 -0.45 -4.97 -2.17
CA ALA A 30 -1.24 -3.76 -2.01
C ALA A 30 -2.70 -4.12 -2.24
N VAL A 31 -3.58 -3.56 -1.44
CA VAL A 31 -5.01 -3.88 -1.49
C VAL A 31 -5.82 -2.59 -1.40
N GLY A 32 -6.85 -2.49 -2.23
CA GLY A 32 -7.80 -1.40 -2.16
C GLY A 32 -9.03 -1.80 -1.37
N GLY A 33 -9.63 -0.84 -0.67
CA GLY A 33 -10.89 -1.03 0.04
C GLY A 33 -11.94 -0.05 -0.43
N SER A 34 -13.17 -0.51 -0.57
CA SER A 34 -14.29 0.31 -1.01
C SER A 34 -15.04 1.01 0.12
N GLY A 35 -14.70 0.71 1.36
CA GLY A 35 -15.37 1.29 2.52
C GLY A 35 -14.54 2.33 3.25
N LEU A 36 -15.12 2.85 4.31
CA LEU A 36 -14.48 3.84 5.16
C LEU A 36 -14.50 3.36 6.60
N ALA A 37 -13.36 3.52 7.29
CA ALA A 37 -13.27 3.28 8.71
C ALA A 37 -13.17 4.61 9.44
N ASN A 38 -13.48 4.61 10.73
CA ASN A 38 -13.31 5.80 11.54
C ASN A 38 -11.81 6.12 11.63
N ALA A 39 -11.45 7.36 11.30
CA ALA A 39 -10.05 7.79 11.30
C ALA A 39 -9.37 7.56 12.65
N ALA A 40 -10.12 7.67 13.76
CA ALA A 40 -9.56 7.49 15.09
C ALA A 40 -9.10 6.04 15.37
N VAL A 41 -9.59 5.05 14.62
CA VAL A 41 -9.25 3.64 14.82
C VAL A 41 -8.52 3.02 13.63
N LEU A 42 -8.07 3.81 12.67
CA LEU A 42 -7.32 3.26 11.53
C LEU A 42 -6.09 2.49 11.96
N HIS A 43 -5.38 2.98 13.00
CA HIS A 43 -4.18 2.30 13.50
C HIS A 43 -4.44 0.89 14.06
N ALA A 44 -5.67 0.60 14.42
CA ALA A 44 -6.04 -0.70 14.99
C ALA A 44 -6.63 -1.67 13.94
N GLN A 45 -6.73 -1.24 12.70
CA GLN A 45 -7.28 -2.08 11.64
C GLN A 45 -6.32 -3.21 11.28
N THR A 46 -6.87 -4.33 10.84
CA THR A 46 -6.10 -5.49 10.38
C THR A 46 -6.33 -5.79 8.89
N ASP A 47 -7.26 -5.12 8.28
CA ASP A 47 -7.58 -5.24 6.85
C ASP A 47 -8.31 -3.98 6.38
N VAL A 48 -8.54 -3.89 5.09
CA VAL A 48 -9.34 -2.81 4.52
C VAL A 48 -10.80 -2.96 4.89
N THR A 49 -11.54 -1.87 4.80
CA THR A 49 -12.97 -1.82 5.06
C THR A 49 -13.74 -1.95 3.74
N GLY A 50 -14.84 -2.66 3.77
CA GLY A 50 -15.68 -2.86 2.59
C GLY A 50 -15.12 -3.95 1.68
N GLU A 51 -15.42 -3.81 0.39
CA GLU A 51 -14.99 -4.77 -0.61
C GLU A 51 -13.48 -4.64 -0.87
N ARG A 52 -12.82 -5.77 -0.98
CA ARG A 52 -11.37 -5.87 -1.10
C ARG A 52 -10.98 -6.06 -2.56
N HIS A 53 -10.04 -5.23 -3.03
CA HIS A 53 -9.56 -5.29 -4.41
C HIS A 53 -8.04 -5.40 -4.43
N ALA A 54 -7.52 -6.39 -5.14
CA ALA A 54 -6.08 -6.53 -5.29
C ALA A 54 -5.54 -5.41 -6.18
N LEU A 55 -4.45 -4.78 -5.75
CA LEU A 55 -3.76 -3.75 -6.50
C LEU A 55 -2.38 -4.25 -6.90
N GLU A 56 -1.73 -3.56 -7.81
CA GLU A 56 -0.44 -4.00 -8.34
C GLU A 56 0.69 -3.19 -7.73
N LEU A 57 1.67 -3.89 -7.16
CA LEU A 57 2.91 -3.26 -6.69
C LEU A 57 3.87 -3.13 -7.88
N LEU A 58 4.28 -1.91 -8.19
CA LEU A 58 5.20 -1.67 -9.29
C LEU A 58 6.67 -1.70 -8.88
N GLY A 59 6.97 -1.16 -7.71
CA GLY A 59 8.36 -1.15 -7.27
C GLY A 59 8.58 -0.29 -6.05
N ILE A 60 9.80 -0.33 -5.57
CA ILE A 60 10.25 0.45 -4.43
C ILE A 60 11.51 1.20 -4.80
N LYS A 61 11.63 2.42 -4.32
CA LYS A 61 12.82 3.24 -4.54
C LYS A 61 13.25 3.89 -3.25
N SER A 62 14.55 3.85 -2.99
CA SER A 62 15.13 4.59 -1.87
C SER A 62 15.12 6.07 -2.19
N VAL A 63 14.61 6.86 -1.27
CA VAL A 63 14.54 8.32 -1.40
C VAL A 63 14.89 8.97 -0.08
N GLU A 64 15.02 10.28 -0.10
CA GLU A 64 15.23 11.07 1.10
C GLU A 64 14.02 12.00 1.26
N GLU A 65 13.42 11.98 2.44
CA GLU A 65 12.24 12.79 2.74
C GLU A 65 12.53 13.63 3.97
N ASN A 66 12.58 14.95 3.80
CA ASN A 66 12.89 15.89 4.89
C ASN A 66 14.15 15.51 5.67
N GLY A 67 15.19 15.06 4.96
CA GLY A 67 16.45 14.66 5.58
C GLY A 67 16.47 13.25 6.16
N SER A 68 15.39 12.53 6.09
CA SER A 68 15.29 11.15 6.59
C SER A 68 15.26 10.14 5.46
N ALA A 69 15.87 8.99 5.68
CA ALA A 69 15.79 7.89 4.72
C ALA A 69 14.35 7.39 4.62
N ALA A 70 13.93 7.12 3.41
CA ALA A 70 12.57 6.68 3.13
C ALA A 70 12.54 5.71 1.97
N ARG A 71 11.41 5.02 1.81
CA ARG A 71 11.15 4.17 0.66
C ARG A 71 9.88 4.65 -0.02
N ARG A 72 9.96 4.83 -1.32
CA ARG A 72 8.81 5.20 -2.14
C ARG A 72 8.27 3.94 -2.81
N VAL A 73 7.02 3.63 -2.51
CA VAL A 73 6.34 2.44 -3.03
C VAL A 73 5.31 2.90 -4.03
N LYS A 74 5.39 2.40 -5.27
CA LYS A 74 4.42 2.72 -6.31
C LYS A 74 3.39 1.61 -6.44
N ILE A 75 2.13 2.00 -6.53
CA ILE A 75 0.98 1.11 -6.64
C ILE A 75 0.20 1.52 -7.88
N ARG A 76 -0.12 0.54 -8.71
CA ARG A 76 -0.94 0.76 -9.91
C ARG A 76 -2.33 0.22 -9.70
N ILE A 77 -3.33 1.04 -9.99
CA ILE A 77 -4.73 0.68 -9.89
C ILE A 77 -5.33 0.74 -11.28
N THR A 78 -5.93 -0.36 -11.72
CA THR A 78 -6.60 -0.46 -13.01
C THR A 78 -8.07 -0.76 -12.81
N GLY A 79 -8.83 -0.77 -13.91
CA GLY A 79 -10.24 -1.11 -13.87
C GLY A 79 -10.49 -2.48 -13.26
N ALA A 80 -11.63 -2.64 -12.62
CA ALA A 80 -12.05 -3.88 -11.96
C ALA A 80 -13.14 -4.55 -12.78
N GLU A 81 -13.71 -5.62 -12.25
CA GLU A 81 -14.84 -6.30 -12.86
C GLU A 81 -16.07 -5.38 -12.87
N ASP A 82 -16.36 -4.76 -11.73
CA ASP A 82 -17.43 -3.80 -11.57
C ASP A 82 -16.88 -2.45 -11.12
N THR A 83 -17.59 -1.38 -11.45
CA THR A 83 -17.25 -0.04 -10.97
C THR A 83 -17.35 0.00 -9.45
N TYR A 84 -16.36 0.58 -8.80
CA TYR A 84 -16.38 0.80 -7.35
C TYR A 84 -15.70 2.11 -6.98
N THR A 85 -15.93 2.56 -5.77
CA THR A 85 -15.22 3.72 -5.23
C THR A 85 -14.09 3.26 -4.33
N LEU A 86 -12.86 3.64 -4.66
CA LEU A 86 -11.68 3.32 -3.88
C LEU A 86 -11.53 4.36 -2.77
N HIS A 87 -11.71 3.95 -1.53
CA HIS A 87 -11.59 4.82 -0.36
C HIS A 87 -10.33 4.54 0.45
N GLN A 88 -9.78 3.34 0.34
CA GLN A 88 -8.61 2.92 1.11
C GLN A 88 -7.59 2.25 0.23
N ILE A 89 -6.31 2.54 0.50
CA ILE A 89 -5.19 1.81 -0.09
C ILE A 89 -4.35 1.29 1.07
N ALA A 90 -4.12 -0.01 1.07
CA ALA A 90 -3.40 -0.69 2.14
C ALA A 90 -2.16 -1.38 1.62
N LEU A 91 -1.10 -1.35 2.41
CA LEU A 91 0.09 -2.16 2.17
C LEU A 91 0.19 -3.24 3.25
N PHE A 92 0.41 -4.45 2.80
CA PHE A 92 0.65 -5.60 3.65
C PHE A 92 2.10 -6.06 3.51
N GLY A 93 2.62 -6.62 4.58
CA GLY A 93 3.96 -7.18 4.54
C GLY A 93 4.16 -8.20 5.63
N ARG A 94 5.36 -8.77 5.67
CA ARG A 94 5.74 -9.74 6.70
C ARG A 94 7.25 -9.80 6.81
N GLN A 95 7.72 -10.23 7.99
CA GLN A 95 9.13 -10.53 8.18
C GLN A 95 9.48 -11.80 7.40
N THR A 96 10.71 -11.89 6.94
CA THR A 96 11.20 -13.10 6.28
C THR A 96 11.00 -14.30 7.19
N GLY A 97 10.34 -15.32 6.69
CA GLY A 97 10.04 -16.52 7.44
C GLY A 97 8.69 -16.53 8.16
N ALA A 98 7.99 -15.39 8.22
CA ALA A 98 6.64 -15.35 8.77
C ALA A 98 5.64 -15.99 7.81
N ALA A 99 4.62 -16.65 8.36
CA ALA A 99 3.64 -17.37 7.55
C ALA A 99 2.50 -16.47 7.04
N GLU A 100 2.23 -15.37 7.71
CA GLU A 100 1.09 -14.52 7.41
C GLU A 100 1.48 -13.08 7.18
N ASP A 101 0.72 -12.41 6.32
CA ASP A 101 0.90 -10.98 6.08
C ASP A 101 0.25 -10.16 7.18
N THR A 102 0.85 -9.02 7.45
CA THR A 102 0.35 -8.05 8.42
C THR A 102 0.05 -6.75 7.70
N LEU A 103 -1.07 -6.13 8.02
CA LEU A 103 -1.39 -4.80 7.51
C LEU A 103 -0.40 -3.79 8.08
N LEU A 104 0.38 -3.16 7.22
CA LEU A 104 1.41 -2.19 7.63
C LEU A 104 0.84 -0.79 7.79
N LEU A 105 0.11 -0.34 6.79
CA LEU A 105 -0.44 1.00 6.77
C LEU A 105 -1.67 1.07 5.89
N LEU A 106 -2.47 2.09 6.16
CA LEU A 106 -3.65 2.43 5.38
C LEU A 106 -3.61 3.90 5.01
N VAL A 107 -3.96 4.20 3.78
CA VAL A 107 -4.25 5.56 3.35
C VAL A 107 -5.73 5.62 3.03
N GLN A 108 -6.42 6.62 3.55
CA GLN A 108 -7.86 6.75 3.37
C GLN A 108 -8.22 8.14 2.86
N ASP A 109 -9.20 8.18 1.97
CA ASP A 109 -9.78 9.42 1.46
C ASP A 109 -11.29 9.33 1.54
N ASP A 110 -11.92 10.30 2.20
CA ASP A 110 -13.36 10.33 2.40
C ASP A 110 -14.15 10.41 1.09
N ARG A 111 -13.60 11.08 0.10
CA ARG A 111 -14.24 11.19 -1.21
C ARG A 111 -13.98 9.97 -2.07
N GLY A 112 -12.79 9.44 -2.00
CA GLY A 112 -12.38 8.32 -2.80
C GLY A 112 -12.18 8.63 -4.27
N VAL A 113 -11.88 7.58 -5.02
CA VAL A 113 -11.69 7.63 -6.47
C VAL A 113 -12.62 6.61 -7.09
N GLU A 114 -13.40 7.03 -8.07
CA GLU A 114 -14.20 6.07 -8.81
C GLU A 114 -13.32 5.27 -9.76
N ILE A 115 -13.32 3.97 -9.59
CA ILE A 115 -12.60 3.04 -10.45
C ILE A 115 -13.61 2.42 -11.39
N PRO A 116 -13.52 2.71 -12.70
CA PRO A 116 -14.50 2.18 -13.65
C PRO A 116 -14.31 0.69 -13.87
N ALA A 117 -15.37 0.04 -14.29
CA ALA A 117 -15.26 -1.34 -14.74
C ALA A 117 -14.36 -1.40 -15.97
N ALA A 118 -13.52 -2.44 -16.06
CA ALA A 118 -12.60 -2.60 -17.18
C ALA A 118 -13.34 -2.71 -18.52
N SER A 119 -14.57 -3.22 -18.52
CA SER A 119 -15.40 -3.28 -19.71
C SER A 119 -15.85 -1.90 -20.18
N THR A 120 -15.87 -0.90 -19.30
CA THR A 120 -16.25 0.47 -19.62
C THR A 120 -15.06 1.30 -20.05
N ASP A 121 -13.92 1.13 -19.37
CA ASP A 121 -12.69 1.85 -19.66
C ASP A 121 -11.50 0.92 -19.45
N GLN A 122 -11.06 0.28 -20.52
CA GLN A 122 -9.94 -0.67 -20.50
C GLN A 122 -8.59 0.00 -20.29
N GLU A 123 -8.52 1.30 -20.52
CA GLU A 123 -7.26 2.05 -20.43
C GLU A 123 -7.12 2.79 -19.10
N PHE A 124 -8.10 2.71 -18.23
CA PHE A 124 -8.04 3.39 -16.96
C PHE A 124 -6.81 2.93 -16.16
N GLU A 125 -6.04 3.90 -15.70
CA GLU A 125 -4.87 3.67 -14.87
C GLU A 125 -4.71 4.82 -13.88
N PHE A 126 -4.44 4.47 -12.65
CA PHE A 126 -4.14 5.42 -11.59
C PHE A 126 -2.91 4.89 -10.86
N VAL A 127 -1.86 5.70 -10.77
CA VAL A 127 -0.65 5.33 -10.02
C VAL A 127 -0.61 6.12 -8.73
N PHE A 128 -0.53 5.40 -7.62
CA PHE A 128 -0.46 5.99 -6.30
C PHE A 128 0.91 5.70 -5.70
N THR A 129 1.51 6.70 -5.07
CA THR A 129 2.82 6.57 -4.46
C THR A 129 2.71 6.77 -2.96
N VAL A 130 3.23 5.79 -2.21
CA VAL A 130 3.31 5.85 -0.75
C VAL A 130 4.77 6.03 -0.37
N VAL A 131 5.05 6.96 0.52
CA VAL A 131 6.40 7.15 1.06
C VAL A 131 6.42 6.66 2.50
N ILE A 132 7.27 5.66 2.76
CA ILE A 132 7.47 5.12 4.10
C ILE A 132 8.77 5.68 4.64
N VAL A 133 8.69 6.51 5.66
CA VAL A 133 9.87 7.09 6.31
C VAL A 133 10.44 6.09 7.31
N ILE A 134 11.72 5.74 7.14
CA ILE A 134 12.37 4.72 7.96
C ILE A 134 13.81 5.11 8.26
N SER A 135 14.45 4.36 9.16
CA SER A 135 15.89 4.46 9.39
C SER A 135 16.65 3.89 8.19
N ARG A 136 17.90 4.34 8.01
CA ARG A 136 18.79 3.87 6.94
C ARG A 136 19.04 2.37 6.98
N ASP A 137 19.02 1.78 8.16
CA ASP A 137 19.36 0.37 8.34
C ASP A 137 18.18 -0.56 8.10
N ALA A 138 17.01 -0.04 7.84
CA ALA A 138 15.84 -0.87 7.59
C ALA A 138 15.91 -1.52 6.21
N GLU A 139 15.71 -2.83 6.17
CA GLU A 139 15.59 -3.56 4.91
C GLU A 139 14.14 -3.81 4.57
N ILE A 140 13.69 -3.20 3.49
CA ILE A 140 12.34 -3.38 2.97
C ILE A 140 12.43 -3.86 1.53
N VAL A 141 11.76 -4.96 1.26
CA VAL A 141 11.75 -5.60 -0.05
C VAL A 141 10.31 -5.70 -0.55
N ILE A 142 10.13 -5.50 -1.84
CA ILE A 142 8.84 -5.76 -2.48
C ILE A 142 8.85 -7.15 -3.10
N ASN A 143 7.79 -7.89 -2.82
CA ASN A 143 7.56 -9.15 -3.50
C ASN A 143 6.86 -8.89 -4.83
N LEU A 144 7.61 -8.96 -5.92
CA LEU A 144 7.07 -8.84 -7.27
C LEU A 144 6.55 -10.21 -7.69
N SER A 145 5.31 -10.49 -7.34
CA SER A 145 4.70 -11.76 -7.71
C SER A 145 4.52 -11.89 -9.22
N ALA A 146 4.15 -13.10 -9.68
CA ALA A 146 4.09 -13.43 -11.11
C ALA A 146 3.13 -12.55 -11.93
N GLY A 147 2.25 -11.81 -11.33
CA GLY A 147 1.36 -10.91 -12.04
C GLY A 147 1.86 -9.48 -12.18
N CYS A 148 2.96 -9.14 -11.53
CA CYS A 148 3.48 -7.79 -11.56
C CYS A 148 4.27 -7.51 -12.82
N ARG A 149 4.18 -6.26 -13.29
CA ARG A 149 4.91 -5.80 -14.47
C ARG A 149 5.63 -4.51 -14.17
N PHE A 150 6.77 -4.32 -14.81
CA PHE A 150 7.45 -3.04 -14.83
C PHE A 150 7.06 -2.29 -16.08
N PHE A 151 6.76 -1.01 -15.93
CA PHE A 151 6.46 -0.13 -17.03
C PHE A 151 7.61 0.86 -17.15
N SER A 152 8.28 0.84 -18.32
CA SER A 152 9.46 1.64 -18.54
C SER A 152 9.22 3.15 -18.56
N GLY A 153 8.00 3.59 -18.56
CA GLY A 153 7.64 5.00 -18.54
C GLY A 153 7.54 5.63 -17.15
N TYR A 154 7.77 4.90 -16.11
CA TYR A 154 7.64 5.42 -14.75
C TYR A 154 8.94 5.81 -14.12
#